data_d68f71651a789f7bbb610ff3f9af07ec
#
_entry.id   d68f71651a789f7bbb610ff3f9af07ec
#
_cell.length_a   1.000
_cell.length_b   1.000
_cell.length_c   1.000
_cell.angle_alpha   90.00
_cell.angle_beta   90.00
_cell.angle_gamma   90.00
#
_symmetry.space_group_name_H-M   'P 1'
#
loop_
_entity.id
_entity.type
_entity.pdbx_description
1 polymer ?
#
loop_
_entity_poly.entity_id
_entity_poly.type
_entity_poly.pdbx_seq_one_letter_code
_entity_poly.pdbx_strand_id
1 'polypeptide(L)'
;MEKQKKIALINDMSCLGRCSLTVAMPIVSACGFEAVPLPTGVFSAHTEFEGFVCTDLTDKMQPMIEHWRQLGVRFDGICTGYIATKEQADIIKRFLIDFKKSDTFCIVDPVMGDNGEFYKRIDEDFVNEMRFFCSMADVMVPNVTEAELLAGLESTKPPYSIDHIKDILLKLCSIGAPKIVITGVETEDGQVGCAVYDSLTRKANMFFTPKTEGRFPGSGDVFTAALTSALMSGKNFFDAVQIAMGFTCDCVEKTAEADTERKYGLCFEPQLGKLIKAVK
;
A
#
# COMPACT_ATOMS: atom_id res chain seq x y z
N MET A 1 1.65 19.79 -24.15
CA MET A 1 1.89 19.29 -22.78
C MET A 1 1.13 17.98 -22.64
N GLU A 2 1.78 16.91 -22.17
CA GLU A 2 1.07 15.68 -21.85
C GLU A 2 0.04 15.95 -20.75
N LYS A 3 -1.10 15.28 -20.85
CA LYS A 3 -2.17 15.37 -19.84
C LYS A 3 -1.64 14.79 -18.52
N GLN A 4 -1.76 15.55 -17.43
CA GLN A 4 -1.39 15.06 -16.11
C GLN A 4 -2.21 13.82 -15.75
N LYS A 5 -1.51 12.73 -15.39
CA LYS A 5 -2.14 11.48 -14.99
C LYS A 5 -2.84 11.63 -13.63
N LYS A 6 -4.04 11.05 -13.51
CA LYS A 6 -4.86 11.03 -12.29
C LYS A 6 -4.76 9.67 -11.61
N ILE A 7 -4.50 9.68 -10.31
CA ILE A 7 -4.44 8.48 -9.49
C ILE A 7 -5.50 8.55 -8.40
N ALA A 8 -6.48 7.64 -8.44
CA ALA A 8 -7.43 7.48 -7.34
C ALA A 8 -6.71 6.83 -6.15
N LEU A 9 -6.80 7.46 -4.99
CA LEU A 9 -6.24 6.96 -3.73
C LEU A 9 -7.40 6.62 -2.79
N ILE A 10 -7.61 5.33 -2.54
CA ILE A 10 -8.71 4.81 -1.71
C ILE A 10 -8.13 4.33 -0.40
N ASN A 11 -8.31 5.11 0.67
CA ASN A 11 -7.75 4.84 1.99
C ASN A 11 -8.44 5.72 3.04
N ASP A 12 -8.18 5.53 4.33
CA ASP A 12 -8.61 6.49 5.36
C ASP A 12 -7.75 7.76 5.33
N MET A 13 -8.26 8.80 5.99
CA MET A 13 -7.52 10.03 6.26
C MET A 13 -7.22 10.11 7.75
N SER A 14 -6.03 9.70 8.15
CA SER A 14 -5.50 9.90 9.51
C SER A 14 -4.92 11.32 9.64
N CYS A 15 -5.63 12.23 10.36
CA CYS A 15 -5.26 13.66 10.41
C CYS A 15 -3.95 13.91 11.16
N LEU A 16 -3.73 13.23 12.30
CA LEU A 16 -2.50 13.29 13.06
C LEU A 16 -1.74 11.98 12.89
N GLY A 17 -0.45 12.11 12.70
CA GLY A 17 0.43 11.02 12.34
C GLY A 17 0.48 10.84 10.81
N ARG A 18 1.57 10.26 10.33
CA ARG A 18 1.84 10.08 8.91
C ARG A 18 1.44 8.68 8.50
N CYS A 19 0.17 8.51 8.13
CA CYS A 19 -0.42 7.26 7.65
C CYS A 19 -1.43 7.53 6.54
N SER A 20 -1.70 6.55 5.74
CA SER A 20 -2.83 6.51 4.79
C SER A 20 -2.83 7.68 3.79
N LEU A 21 -3.94 8.38 3.58
CA LEU A 21 -4.03 9.48 2.61
C LEU A 21 -3.10 10.66 2.92
N THR A 22 -2.80 10.93 4.20
CA THR A 22 -1.89 12.03 4.56
C THR A 22 -0.43 11.76 4.17
N VAL A 23 -0.10 10.51 3.85
CA VAL A 23 1.17 10.07 3.25
C VAL A 23 1.05 9.93 1.73
N ALA A 24 0.05 9.21 1.26
CA ALA A 24 -0.07 8.87 -0.15
C ALA A 24 -0.27 10.11 -1.03
N MET A 25 -1.13 11.05 -0.62
CA MET A 25 -1.41 12.25 -1.40
C MET A 25 -0.17 13.13 -1.65
N PRO A 26 0.61 13.55 -0.63
CA PRO A 26 1.78 14.37 -0.86
C PRO A 26 2.88 13.66 -1.66
N ILE A 27 3.10 12.35 -1.45
CA ILE A 27 4.10 11.57 -2.19
C ILE A 27 3.73 11.51 -3.67
N VAL A 28 2.51 11.12 -3.99
CA VAL A 28 1.99 11.00 -5.37
C VAL A 28 2.01 12.36 -6.07
N SER A 29 1.54 13.42 -5.39
CA SER A 29 1.53 14.79 -5.94
C SER A 29 2.93 15.33 -6.19
N ALA A 30 3.89 15.09 -5.28
CA ALA A 30 5.28 15.52 -5.44
C ALA A 30 5.95 14.86 -6.66
N CYS A 31 5.53 13.64 -7.02
CA CYS A 31 5.98 12.93 -8.21
C CYS A 31 5.31 13.40 -9.52
N GLY A 32 4.40 14.38 -9.46
CA GLY A 32 3.80 15.04 -10.62
C GLY A 32 2.44 14.52 -11.05
N PHE A 33 1.81 13.65 -10.26
CA PHE A 33 0.47 13.12 -10.53
C PHE A 33 -0.62 13.91 -9.81
N GLU A 34 -1.82 13.93 -10.37
CA GLU A 34 -3.03 14.41 -9.68
C GLU A 34 -3.51 13.31 -8.73
N ALA A 35 -3.30 13.50 -7.42
CA ALA A 35 -3.79 12.61 -6.39
C ALA A 35 -5.27 12.91 -6.11
N VAL A 36 -6.16 11.95 -6.37
CA VAL A 36 -7.62 12.08 -6.20
C VAL A 36 -8.07 11.17 -5.06
N PRO A 37 -8.30 11.70 -3.83
CA PRO A 37 -8.65 10.87 -2.70
C PRO A 37 -10.11 10.43 -2.73
N LEU A 38 -10.37 9.14 -2.42
CA LEU A 38 -11.65 8.61 -1.99
C LEU A 38 -11.50 8.15 -0.53
N PRO A 39 -11.78 9.02 0.45
CA PRO A 39 -11.59 8.69 1.85
C PRO A 39 -12.64 7.69 2.33
N THR A 40 -12.19 6.60 2.98
CA THR A 40 -13.07 5.60 3.64
C THR A 40 -13.55 6.07 5.01
N GLY A 41 -12.77 6.95 5.65
CA GLY A 41 -13.08 7.57 6.93
C GLY A 41 -12.11 8.71 7.22
N VAL A 42 -12.46 9.54 8.20
CA VAL A 42 -11.59 10.60 8.73
C VAL A 42 -11.32 10.30 10.19
N PHE A 43 -10.05 10.09 10.54
CA PHE A 43 -9.58 9.79 11.88
C PHE A 43 -8.83 10.99 12.43
N SER A 44 -9.10 11.36 13.69
CA SER A 44 -8.35 12.45 14.33
C SER A 44 -6.86 12.16 14.45
N ALA A 45 -6.51 10.87 14.58
CA ALA A 45 -5.17 10.32 14.52
C ALA A 45 -5.24 8.87 14.06
N HIS A 46 -4.13 8.26 13.61
CA HIS A 46 -4.13 6.84 13.28
C HIS A 46 -4.33 5.97 14.53
N THR A 47 -4.62 4.68 14.32
CA THR A 47 -5.15 3.77 15.35
C THR A 47 -4.19 3.40 16.49
N GLU A 48 -2.91 3.78 16.44
CA GLU A 48 -1.97 3.62 17.56
C GLU A 48 -2.11 4.71 18.61
N PHE A 49 -2.83 5.80 18.33
CA PHE A 49 -3.16 6.81 19.33
C PHE A 49 -4.42 6.39 20.10
N GLU A 50 -4.33 6.32 21.42
CA GLU A 50 -5.49 6.04 22.25
C GLU A 50 -6.53 7.17 22.16
N GLY A 51 -7.80 6.80 22.17
CA GLY A 51 -8.90 7.78 22.20
C GLY A 51 -9.10 8.54 20.88
N PHE A 52 -8.52 8.08 19.75
CA PHE A 52 -8.80 8.72 18.47
C PHE A 52 -10.30 8.70 18.14
N VAL A 53 -10.74 9.77 17.48
CA VAL A 53 -12.12 9.92 16.98
C VAL A 53 -12.13 9.55 15.50
N CYS A 54 -13.13 8.79 15.08
CA CYS A 54 -13.33 8.36 13.71
C CYS A 54 -14.70 8.80 13.20
N THR A 55 -14.72 9.40 12.03
CA THR A 55 -15.94 9.59 11.23
C THR A 55 -15.89 8.64 10.05
N ASP A 56 -16.80 7.67 10.03
CA ASP A 56 -16.98 6.76 8.91
C ASP A 56 -17.59 7.52 7.73
N LEU A 57 -17.12 7.27 6.51
CA LEU A 57 -17.58 7.93 5.29
C LEU A 57 -18.29 6.98 4.33
N THR A 58 -18.67 5.78 4.75
CA THR A 58 -19.30 4.75 3.90
C THR A 58 -20.50 5.32 3.13
N ASP A 59 -21.40 6.07 3.78
CA ASP A 59 -22.57 6.68 3.18
C ASP A 59 -22.25 7.81 2.18
N LYS A 60 -21.02 8.34 2.20
CA LYS A 60 -20.56 9.41 1.30
C LYS A 60 -19.79 8.88 0.09
N MET A 61 -19.20 7.70 0.18
CA MET A 61 -18.38 7.14 -0.89
C MET A 61 -19.18 6.95 -2.19
N GLN A 62 -20.35 6.31 -2.11
CA GLN A 62 -21.18 6.07 -3.31
C GLN A 62 -21.64 7.37 -3.99
N PRO A 63 -22.13 8.41 -3.30
CA PRO A 63 -22.43 9.71 -3.91
C PRO A 63 -21.22 10.38 -4.58
N MET A 64 -20.01 10.29 -3.98
CA MET A 64 -18.79 10.84 -4.57
C MET A 64 -18.43 10.10 -5.88
N ILE A 65 -18.49 8.78 -5.87
CA ILE A 65 -18.23 7.93 -7.05
C ILE A 65 -19.22 8.23 -8.17
N GLU A 66 -20.49 8.35 -7.84
CA GLU A 66 -21.54 8.69 -8.82
C GLU A 66 -21.32 10.07 -9.45
N HIS A 67 -20.94 11.06 -8.65
CA HIS A 67 -20.60 12.39 -9.16
C HIS A 67 -19.40 12.33 -10.12
N TRP A 68 -18.34 11.57 -9.80
CA TRP A 68 -17.20 11.38 -10.71
C TRP A 68 -17.61 10.69 -12.02
N ARG A 69 -18.55 9.73 -11.96
CA ARG A 69 -19.10 9.09 -13.16
C ARG A 69 -19.84 10.11 -14.03
N GLN A 70 -20.66 10.98 -13.44
CA GLN A 70 -21.40 12.04 -14.15
C GLN A 70 -20.44 13.07 -14.79
N LEU A 71 -19.32 13.37 -14.12
CA LEU A 71 -18.27 14.24 -14.65
C LEU A 71 -17.42 13.58 -15.74
N GLY A 72 -17.61 12.28 -16.00
CA GLY A 72 -16.80 11.54 -16.97
C GLY A 72 -15.32 11.39 -16.56
N VAL A 73 -15.04 11.35 -15.24
CA VAL A 73 -13.68 11.22 -14.73
C VAL A 73 -13.07 9.89 -15.20
N ARG A 74 -11.81 9.92 -15.59
CA ARG A 74 -10.99 8.74 -15.88
C ARG A 74 -9.74 8.78 -15.02
N PHE A 75 -9.35 7.61 -14.52
CA PHE A 75 -8.14 7.43 -13.74
C PHE A 75 -7.10 6.67 -14.55
N ASP A 76 -5.87 7.14 -14.52
CA ASP A 76 -4.71 6.46 -15.10
C ASP A 76 -4.15 5.42 -14.13
N GLY A 77 -4.37 5.65 -12.81
CA GLY A 77 -4.00 4.73 -11.74
C GLY A 77 -5.06 4.66 -10.64
N ILE A 78 -5.12 3.53 -9.95
CA ILE A 78 -5.92 3.30 -8.75
C ILE A 78 -4.99 2.66 -7.71
N CYS A 79 -4.99 3.18 -6.50
CA CYS A 79 -4.25 2.62 -5.37
C CYS A 79 -5.21 2.47 -4.19
N THR A 80 -5.33 1.27 -3.64
CA THR A 80 -6.16 1.00 -2.46
C THR A 80 -5.30 0.74 -1.23
N GLY A 81 -5.78 1.13 -0.07
CA GLY A 81 -5.22 0.83 1.24
C GLY A 81 -6.30 0.35 2.19
N TYR A 82 -6.39 0.93 3.40
CA TYR A 82 -7.30 0.49 4.44
C TYR A 82 -8.78 0.64 4.06
N ILE A 83 -9.51 -0.46 4.18
CA ILE A 83 -10.96 -0.59 3.99
C ILE A 83 -11.54 -1.14 5.29
N ALA A 84 -12.43 -0.38 5.93
CA ALA A 84 -12.86 -0.68 7.31
C ALA A 84 -13.97 -1.72 7.42
N THR A 85 -14.82 -1.87 6.39
CA THR A 85 -16.04 -2.67 6.46
C THR A 85 -16.32 -3.39 5.14
N LYS A 86 -17.12 -4.47 5.24
CA LYS A 86 -17.61 -5.18 4.05
C LYS A 86 -18.46 -4.29 3.12
N GLU A 87 -19.24 -3.36 3.70
CA GLU A 87 -20.02 -2.40 2.91
C GLU A 87 -19.11 -1.49 2.07
N GLN A 88 -18.02 -0.98 2.66
CA GLN A 88 -17.01 -0.24 1.91
C GLN A 88 -16.36 -1.10 0.83
N ALA A 89 -16.03 -2.35 1.15
CA ALA A 89 -15.50 -3.29 0.18
C ALA A 89 -16.44 -3.47 -1.03
N ASP A 90 -17.74 -3.62 -0.80
CA ASP A 90 -18.73 -3.75 -1.88
C ASP A 90 -18.86 -2.46 -2.74
N ILE A 91 -18.71 -1.29 -2.13
CA ILE A 91 -18.68 0.00 -2.85
C ILE A 91 -17.42 0.07 -3.72
N ILE A 92 -16.25 -0.30 -3.18
CA ILE A 92 -14.97 -0.22 -3.88
C ILE A 92 -14.88 -1.27 -4.99
N LYS A 93 -15.46 -2.47 -4.82
CA LYS A 93 -15.59 -3.45 -5.91
C LYS A 93 -16.32 -2.84 -7.12
N ARG A 94 -17.46 -2.17 -6.87
CA ARG A 94 -18.21 -1.48 -7.94
C ARG A 94 -17.39 -0.35 -8.55
N PHE A 95 -16.66 0.41 -7.73
CA PHE A 95 -15.74 1.43 -8.23
C PHE A 95 -14.68 0.82 -9.16
N LEU A 96 -14.05 -0.29 -8.79
CA LEU A 96 -13.06 -0.95 -9.65
C LEU A 96 -13.68 -1.44 -10.96
N ILE A 97 -14.87 -2.04 -10.93
CA ILE A 97 -15.58 -2.47 -12.15
C ILE A 97 -15.86 -1.29 -13.07
N ASP A 98 -16.25 -0.14 -12.51
CA ASP A 98 -16.62 1.04 -13.27
C ASP A 98 -15.41 1.82 -13.82
N PHE A 99 -14.35 1.97 -13.03
CA PHE A 99 -13.25 2.87 -13.34
C PHE A 99 -11.95 2.19 -13.73
N LYS A 100 -11.70 0.92 -13.38
CA LYS A 100 -10.54 0.18 -13.88
C LYS A 100 -10.79 -0.25 -15.33
N LYS A 101 -10.16 0.44 -16.25
CA LYS A 101 -10.16 0.13 -17.68
C LYS A 101 -8.86 -0.60 -18.06
N SER A 102 -8.74 -1.04 -19.31
CA SER A 102 -7.54 -1.75 -19.80
C SER A 102 -6.24 -0.94 -19.72
N ASP A 103 -6.36 0.40 -19.67
CA ASP A 103 -5.26 1.36 -19.57
C ASP A 103 -5.10 1.95 -18.15
N THR A 104 -5.94 1.52 -17.21
CA THR A 104 -5.86 1.95 -15.80
C THR A 104 -5.00 0.97 -15.00
N PHE A 105 -3.90 1.45 -14.42
CA PHE A 105 -3.01 0.65 -13.58
C PHE A 105 -3.53 0.56 -12.14
N CYS A 106 -3.66 -0.64 -11.60
CA CYS A 106 -4.24 -0.87 -10.28
C CYS A 106 -3.23 -1.49 -9.32
N ILE A 107 -3.00 -0.83 -8.19
CA ILE A 107 -2.18 -1.32 -7.08
C ILE A 107 -3.09 -1.55 -5.89
N VAL A 108 -2.99 -2.74 -5.29
CA VAL A 108 -3.74 -3.11 -4.09
C VAL A 108 -2.78 -3.39 -2.94
N ASP A 109 -2.90 -2.58 -1.90
CA ASP A 109 -2.35 -2.85 -0.58
C ASP A 109 -3.47 -3.50 0.25
N PRO A 110 -3.40 -4.81 0.53
CA PRO A 110 -4.50 -5.55 1.13
C PRO A 110 -4.48 -5.44 2.66
N VAL A 111 -4.60 -4.24 3.18
CA VAL A 111 -4.46 -3.92 4.60
C VAL A 111 -5.43 -4.72 5.47
N MET A 112 -4.90 -5.73 6.19
CA MET A 112 -5.68 -6.61 7.07
C MET A 112 -5.04 -6.84 8.44
N GLY A 113 -3.73 -6.79 8.54
CA GLY A 113 -3.02 -7.13 9.76
C GLY A 113 -1.52 -6.94 9.66
N ASP A 114 -0.82 -7.12 10.77
CA ASP A 114 0.64 -7.02 10.85
C ASP A 114 1.16 -7.84 12.03
N ASN A 115 2.42 -8.28 11.98
CA ASN A 115 3.09 -9.07 13.03
C ASN A 115 2.30 -10.32 13.49
N GLY A 116 1.64 -10.99 12.55
CA GLY A 116 0.88 -12.22 12.79
C GLY A 116 -0.52 -11.99 13.37
N GLU A 117 -1.01 -10.75 13.42
CA GLU A 117 -2.29 -10.41 14.04
C GLU A 117 -3.16 -9.55 13.11
N PHE A 118 -4.49 -9.78 13.11
CA PHE A 118 -5.43 -8.92 12.42
C PHE A 118 -5.49 -7.53 13.04
N TYR A 119 -5.71 -6.51 12.23
CA TYR A 119 -6.11 -5.20 12.72
C TYR A 119 -7.52 -5.25 13.34
N LYS A 120 -7.77 -4.33 14.28
CA LYS A 120 -9.09 -4.19 14.90
C LYS A 120 -10.17 -4.05 13.81
N ARG A 121 -11.29 -4.79 13.95
CA ARG A 121 -12.43 -4.83 13.04
C ARG A 121 -12.22 -5.61 11.74
N ILE A 122 -11.08 -6.22 11.53
CA ILE A 122 -10.82 -7.12 10.41
C ILE A 122 -10.89 -8.56 10.94
N ASP A 123 -11.51 -9.45 10.20
CA ASP A 123 -11.68 -10.85 10.52
C ASP A 123 -11.38 -11.76 9.30
N GLU A 124 -11.46 -13.06 9.50
CA GLU A 124 -11.18 -14.06 8.45
C GLU A 124 -12.12 -13.92 7.24
N ASP A 125 -13.38 -13.50 7.44
CA ASP A 125 -14.33 -13.31 6.34
C ASP A 125 -13.87 -12.19 5.40
N PHE A 126 -13.18 -11.17 5.95
CA PHE A 126 -12.66 -10.05 5.16
C PHE A 126 -11.48 -10.44 4.24
N VAL A 127 -10.79 -11.54 4.52
CA VAL A 127 -9.70 -12.04 3.66
C VAL A 127 -10.19 -12.34 2.24
N ASN A 128 -11.43 -12.86 2.10
CA ASN A 128 -12.01 -13.14 0.79
C ASN A 128 -12.28 -11.86 -0.01
N GLU A 129 -12.65 -10.77 0.67
CA GLU A 129 -12.80 -9.44 0.06
C GLU A 129 -11.45 -8.97 -0.51
N MET A 130 -10.38 -9.10 0.28
CA MET A 130 -9.03 -8.70 -0.14
C MET A 130 -8.48 -9.59 -1.25
N ARG A 131 -8.79 -10.90 -1.27
CA ARG A 131 -8.44 -11.77 -2.41
C ARG A 131 -9.09 -11.27 -3.71
N PHE A 132 -10.36 -10.84 -3.65
CA PHE A 132 -11.01 -10.25 -4.82
C PHE A 132 -10.26 -8.99 -5.30
N PHE A 133 -9.92 -8.05 -4.40
CA PHE A 133 -9.17 -6.85 -4.78
C PHE A 133 -7.81 -7.19 -5.38
N CYS A 134 -7.07 -8.11 -4.76
CA CYS A 134 -5.79 -8.58 -5.28
C CYS A 134 -5.93 -9.23 -6.67
N SER A 135 -7.03 -9.96 -6.95
CA SER A 135 -7.27 -10.55 -8.27
C SER A 135 -7.50 -9.51 -9.37
N MET A 136 -7.96 -8.32 -8.99
CA MET A 136 -8.17 -7.19 -9.89
C MET A 136 -6.91 -6.31 -10.06
N ALA A 137 -5.88 -6.53 -9.26
CA ALA A 137 -4.69 -5.70 -9.24
C ALA A 137 -3.71 -6.03 -10.37
N ASP A 138 -2.98 -5.02 -10.83
CA ASP A 138 -1.76 -5.21 -11.65
C ASP A 138 -0.54 -5.49 -10.76
N VAL A 139 -0.57 -4.95 -9.53
CA VAL A 139 0.40 -5.24 -8.47
C VAL A 139 -0.33 -5.37 -7.13
N MET A 140 -0.08 -6.43 -6.38
CA MET A 140 -0.47 -6.53 -4.98
C MET A 140 0.74 -6.37 -4.05
N VAL A 141 0.52 -5.69 -2.90
CA VAL A 141 1.61 -5.27 -2.00
C VAL A 141 1.32 -5.69 -0.55
N PRO A 142 1.08 -6.99 -0.27
CA PRO A 142 0.88 -7.44 1.10
C PRO A 142 2.16 -7.35 1.93
N ASN A 143 2.05 -7.11 3.25
CA ASN A 143 3.09 -7.51 4.19
C ASN A 143 3.09 -9.04 4.39
N VAL A 144 4.03 -9.60 5.18
CA VAL A 144 4.12 -11.05 5.35
C VAL A 144 2.84 -11.63 5.97
N THR A 145 2.27 -10.99 7.00
CA THR A 145 1.02 -11.44 7.65
C THR A 145 -0.14 -11.48 6.65
N GLU A 146 -0.32 -10.44 5.88
CA GLU A 146 -1.35 -10.35 4.85
C GLU A 146 -1.13 -11.37 3.72
N ALA A 147 0.12 -11.58 3.34
CA ALA A 147 0.49 -12.57 2.35
C ALA A 147 0.17 -14.01 2.81
N GLU A 148 0.41 -14.34 4.08
CA GLU A 148 0.03 -15.61 4.70
C GLU A 148 -1.48 -15.78 4.72
N LEU A 149 -2.24 -14.77 5.17
CA LEU A 149 -3.71 -14.78 5.17
C LEU A 149 -4.28 -14.98 3.76
N LEU A 150 -3.78 -14.23 2.78
CA LEU A 150 -4.16 -14.38 1.38
C LEU A 150 -3.80 -15.77 0.82
N ALA A 151 -2.70 -16.36 1.25
CA ALA A 151 -2.28 -17.71 0.86
C ALA A 151 -3.06 -18.82 1.58
N GLY A 152 -3.90 -18.49 2.57
CA GLY A 152 -4.61 -19.47 3.41
C GLY A 152 -3.70 -20.23 4.36
N LEU A 153 -2.65 -19.54 4.84
CA LEU A 153 -1.70 -20.06 5.82
C LEU A 153 -1.99 -19.47 7.20
N GLU A 154 -1.53 -20.16 8.24
CA GLU A 154 -1.48 -19.59 9.59
C GLU A 154 -0.43 -18.45 9.61
N SER A 155 -0.79 -17.35 10.26
CA SER A 155 0.11 -16.21 10.39
C SER A 155 1.25 -16.50 11.35
N THR A 156 2.45 -16.12 10.95
CA THR A 156 3.68 -16.31 11.72
C THR A 156 4.28 -14.97 12.13
N LYS A 157 5.31 -15.00 12.99
CA LYS A 157 6.02 -13.80 13.44
C LYS A 157 7.47 -13.83 12.94
N PRO A 158 8.07 -12.66 12.67
CA PRO A 158 9.46 -12.61 12.27
C PRO A 158 10.41 -13.20 13.35
N PRO A 159 11.61 -13.67 12.99
CA PRO A 159 12.16 -13.66 11.63
C PRO A 159 11.61 -14.77 10.73
N TYR A 160 11.63 -14.54 9.41
CA TYR A 160 11.10 -15.46 8.42
C TYR A 160 12.21 -16.16 7.64
N SER A 161 12.06 -17.46 7.39
CA SER A 161 12.97 -18.17 6.49
C SER A 161 12.69 -17.81 5.03
N ILE A 162 13.72 -17.80 4.21
CA ILE A 162 13.61 -17.53 2.77
C ILE A 162 12.72 -18.55 2.07
N ASP A 163 12.73 -19.81 2.50
CA ASP A 163 11.91 -20.85 1.88
C ASP A 163 10.43 -20.67 2.23
N HIS A 164 10.09 -20.22 3.45
CA HIS A 164 8.73 -19.84 3.81
C HIS A 164 8.19 -18.72 2.91
N ILE A 165 9.00 -17.67 2.69
CA ILE A 165 8.61 -16.55 1.81
C ILE A 165 8.40 -17.01 0.36
N LYS A 166 9.24 -17.93 -0.15
CA LYS A 166 9.05 -18.52 -1.49
C LYS A 166 7.74 -19.30 -1.59
N ASP A 167 7.40 -20.08 -0.56
CA ASP A 167 6.15 -20.85 -0.51
C ASP A 167 4.94 -19.94 -0.54
N ILE A 168 4.97 -18.82 0.20
CA ILE A 168 3.92 -17.80 0.17
C ILE A 168 3.81 -17.21 -1.25
N LEU A 169 4.91 -16.78 -1.86
CA LEU A 169 4.92 -16.23 -3.23
C LEU A 169 4.26 -17.18 -4.23
N LEU A 170 4.59 -18.48 -4.17
CA LEU A 170 4.02 -19.49 -5.06
C LEU A 170 2.50 -19.63 -4.89
N LYS A 171 2.01 -19.60 -3.64
CA LYS A 171 0.56 -19.66 -3.35
C LYS A 171 -0.16 -18.41 -3.84
N LEU A 172 0.43 -17.24 -3.64
CA LEU A 172 -0.15 -15.96 -4.09
C LEU A 172 -0.28 -15.84 -5.60
N CYS A 173 0.54 -16.56 -6.38
CA CYS A 173 0.42 -16.58 -7.85
C CYS A 173 -0.96 -17.03 -8.34
N SER A 174 -1.69 -17.83 -7.55
CA SER A 174 -3.04 -18.30 -7.90
C SER A 174 -4.13 -17.25 -7.73
N ILE A 175 -3.88 -16.12 -7.07
CA ILE A 175 -4.87 -15.06 -6.82
C ILE A 175 -5.19 -14.30 -8.09
N GLY A 176 -4.20 -14.08 -8.98
CA GLY A 176 -4.41 -13.46 -10.28
C GLY A 176 -3.64 -12.18 -10.55
N ALA A 177 -3.12 -11.47 -9.53
CA ALA A 177 -2.25 -10.32 -9.75
C ALA A 177 -0.97 -10.73 -10.48
N PRO A 178 -0.61 -10.10 -11.60
CA PRO A 178 0.59 -10.48 -12.35
C PRO A 178 1.90 -10.14 -11.63
N LYS A 179 1.88 -9.18 -10.70
CA LYS A 179 3.03 -8.76 -9.91
C LYS A 179 2.72 -8.79 -8.42
N ILE A 180 3.66 -9.32 -7.66
CA ILE A 180 3.54 -9.51 -6.21
C ILE A 180 4.74 -8.86 -5.54
N VAL A 181 4.50 -8.08 -4.49
CA VAL A 181 5.54 -7.51 -3.62
C VAL A 181 5.16 -7.83 -2.19
N ILE A 182 5.83 -8.79 -1.57
CA ILE A 182 5.69 -9.05 -0.13
C ILE A 182 6.65 -8.12 0.60
N THR A 183 6.13 -7.22 1.43
CA THR A 183 6.90 -6.27 2.24
C THR A 183 7.12 -6.78 3.67
N GLY A 184 8.04 -6.16 4.40
CA GLY A 184 8.28 -6.49 5.81
C GLY A 184 8.91 -7.87 6.02
N VAL A 185 9.63 -8.39 5.03
CA VAL A 185 10.38 -9.66 5.16
C VAL A 185 11.59 -9.44 6.05
N GLU A 186 11.49 -9.84 7.30
CA GLU A 186 12.59 -9.78 8.27
C GLU A 186 13.30 -11.13 8.35
N THR A 187 14.62 -11.11 8.28
CA THR A 187 15.47 -12.33 8.28
C THR A 187 16.22 -12.49 9.60
N GLU A 188 16.72 -13.71 9.86
CA GLU A 188 17.46 -14.04 11.08
C GLU A 188 18.76 -13.25 11.26
N ASP A 189 19.37 -12.79 10.17
CA ASP A 189 20.60 -11.98 10.16
C ASP A 189 20.35 -10.47 10.33
N GLY A 190 19.14 -10.10 10.76
CA GLY A 190 18.80 -8.69 11.09
C GLY A 190 18.61 -7.78 9.89
N GLN A 191 18.21 -8.34 8.76
CA GLN A 191 17.82 -7.57 7.58
C GLN A 191 16.30 -7.47 7.47
N VAL A 192 15.83 -6.46 6.77
CA VAL A 192 14.43 -6.28 6.39
C VAL A 192 14.34 -5.91 4.91
N GLY A 193 13.30 -6.38 4.25
CA GLY A 193 13.19 -6.11 2.83
C GLY A 193 11.87 -6.54 2.22
N CYS A 194 11.91 -6.84 0.93
CA CYS A 194 10.75 -7.33 0.20
C CYS A 194 11.13 -8.48 -0.74
N ALA A 195 10.16 -9.38 -0.93
CA ALA A 195 10.22 -10.44 -1.90
C ALA A 195 9.26 -10.13 -3.05
N VAL A 196 9.72 -10.24 -4.28
CA VAL A 196 8.99 -9.81 -5.47
C VAL A 196 8.90 -10.92 -6.51
N TYR A 197 7.77 -10.97 -7.21
CA TYR A 197 7.56 -11.88 -8.32
C TYR A 197 6.78 -11.20 -9.45
N ASP A 198 7.22 -11.40 -10.67
CA ASP A 198 6.53 -11.00 -11.90
C ASP A 198 6.19 -12.24 -12.72
N SER A 199 4.90 -12.59 -12.78
CA SER A 199 4.41 -13.76 -13.49
C SER A 199 4.55 -13.65 -15.01
N LEU A 200 4.55 -12.43 -15.56
CA LEU A 200 4.70 -12.20 -16.99
C LEU A 200 6.10 -12.52 -17.49
N THR A 201 7.11 -12.17 -16.69
CA THR A 201 8.52 -12.45 -16.98
C THR A 201 9.04 -13.71 -16.29
N ARG A 202 8.27 -14.29 -15.36
CA ARG A 202 8.64 -15.42 -14.49
C ARG A 202 9.91 -15.16 -13.69
N LYS A 203 10.15 -13.89 -13.33
CA LYS A 203 11.31 -13.50 -12.52
C LYS A 203 10.88 -13.24 -11.08
N ALA A 204 11.71 -13.75 -10.16
CA ALA A 204 11.60 -13.43 -8.74
C ALA A 204 12.90 -12.78 -8.27
N ASN A 205 12.80 -11.91 -7.28
CA ASN A 205 13.97 -11.34 -6.59
C ASN A 205 13.61 -11.04 -5.13
N MET A 206 14.63 -10.82 -4.32
CA MET A 206 14.51 -10.35 -2.94
C MET A 206 15.49 -9.21 -2.75
N PHE A 207 15.03 -8.14 -2.13
CA PHE A 207 15.84 -6.97 -1.82
C PHE A 207 15.85 -6.77 -0.31
N PHE A 208 17.03 -6.60 0.26
CA PHE A 208 17.22 -6.46 1.70
C PHE A 208 18.10 -5.26 2.04
N THR A 209 17.89 -4.73 3.25
CA THR A 209 18.69 -3.68 3.89
C THR A 209 18.81 -3.99 5.38
N PRO A 210 19.84 -3.50 6.08
CA PRO A 210 19.90 -3.63 7.52
C PRO A 210 18.62 -3.09 8.17
N LYS A 211 18.07 -3.83 9.14
CA LYS A 211 16.88 -3.41 9.87
C LYS A 211 17.23 -2.31 10.86
N THR A 212 16.51 -1.19 10.80
CA THR A 212 16.50 -0.19 11.86
C THR A 212 15.54 -0.63 12.96
N GLU A 213 16.02 -0.66 14.21
CA GLU A 213 15.25 -1.10 15.36
C GLU A 213 14.03 -0.21 15.62
N GLY A 214 12.89 -0.83 15.89
CA GLY A 214 11.64 -0.18 16.29
C GLY A 214 10.49 -0.36 15.32
N ARG A 215 9.32 0.19 15.70
CA ARG A 215 8.13 0.25 14.82
C ARG A 215 8.08 1.61 14.15
N PHE A 216 7.63 1.59 12.91
CA PHE A 216 7.54 2.78 12.06
C PHE A 216 6.16 2.79 11.38
N PRO A 217 5.11 3.27 12.07
CA PRO A 217 3.77 3.37 11.49
C PRO A 217 3.78 4.13 10.16
N GLY A 218 2.96 3.70 9.21
CA GLY A 218 2.86 4.32 7.89
C GLY A 218 3.98 3.95 6.90
N SER A 219 4.92 3.05 7.28
CA SER A 219 5.97 2.60 6.34
C SER A 219 5.39 1.88 5.11
N GLY A 220 4.33 1.09 5.28
CA GLY A 220 3.58 0.47 4.17
C GLY A 220 3.00 1.53 3.23
N ASP A 221 2.34 2.57 3.78
CA ASP A 221 1.77 3.66 2.97
C ASP A 221 2.86 4.43 2.20
N VAL A 222 4.01 4.71 2.84
CA VAL A 222 5.16 5.36 2.18
C VAL A 222 5.68 4.49 1.04
N PHE A 223 5.87 3.20 1.29
CA PHE A 223 6.34 2.24 0.28
C PHE A 223 5.36 2.15 -0.89
N THR A 224 4.08 1.92 -0.62
CA THR A 224 3.04 1.75 -1.64
C THR A 224 2.86 3.03 -2.48
N ALA A 225 2.89 4.22 -1.86
CA ALA A 225 2.81 5.49 -2.57
C ALA A 225 4.04 5.74 -3.46
N ALA A 226 5.25 5.41 -2.98
CA ALA A 226 6.48 5.54 -3.76
C ALA A 226 6.52 4.54 -4.93
N LEU A 227 6.12 3.28 -4.69
CA LEU A 227 6.00 2.25 -5.72
C LEU A 227 5.00 2.66 -6.80
N THR A 228 3.81 3.14 -6.39
CA THR A 228 2.79 3.67 -7.29
C THR A 228 3.38 4.77 -8.16
N SER A 229 4.06 5.73 -7.56
CA SER A 229 4.66 6.86 -8.27
C SER A 229 5.74 6.41 -9.27
N ALA A 230 6.59 5.47 -8.89
CA ALA A 230 7.67 4.96 -9.75
C ALA A 230 7.09 4.19 -10.96
N LEU A 231 6.11 3.31 -10.74
CA LEU A 231 5.46 2.55 -11.81
C LEU A 231 4.68 3.46 -12.76
N MET A 232 3.93 4.43 -12.24
CA MET A 232 3.17 5.39 -13.04
C MET A 232 4.08 6.35 -13.83
N SER A 233 5.34 6.54 -13.39
CA SER A 233 6.39 7.25 -14.13
C SER A 233 7.04 6.41 -15.23
N GLY A 234 6.68 5.12 -15.36
CA GLY A 234 7.19 4.22 -16.40
C GLY A 234 8.46 3.45 -16.02
N LYS A 235 8.86 3.43 -14.75
CA LYS A 235 9.96 2.57 -14.28
C LYS A 235 9.58 1.10 -14.44
N ASN A 236 10.53 0.23 -14.78
CA ASN A 236 10.26 -1.20 -14.76
C ASN A 236 9.98 -1.70 -13.34
N PHE A 237 9.34 -2.85 -13.22
CA PHE A 237 8.83 -3.33 -11.94
C PHE A 237 9.90 -3.47 -10.85
N PHE A 238 11.04 -4.08 -11.17
CA PHE A 238 12.09 -4.32 -10.19
C PHE A 238 12.78 -3.03 -9.76
N ASP A 239 13.03 -2.10 -10.69
CA ASP A 239 13.59 -0.78 -10.38
C ASP A 239 12.60 0.04 -9.54
N ALA A 240 11.30 -0.02 -9.84
CA ALA A 240 10.26 0.67 -9.07
C ALA A 240 10.21 0.19 -7.62
N VAL A 241 10.34 -1.13 -7.40
CA VAL A 241 10.42 -1.70 -6.05
C VAL A 241 11.69 -1.23 -5.31
N GLN A 242 12.84 -1.22 -5.98
CA GLN A 242 14.08 -0.72 -5.37
C GLN A 242 13.99 0.77 -5.02
N ILE A 243 13.38 1.59 -5.88
CA ILE A 243 13.13 3.02 -5.60
C ILE A 243 12.24 3.17 -4.37
N ALA A 244 11.13 2.41 -4.29
CA ALA A 244 10.21 2.47 -3.18
C ALA A 244 10.88 2.02 -1.87
N MET A 245 11.64 0.92 -1.89
CA MET A 245 12.37 0.43 -0.74
C MET A 245 13.44 1.43 -0.28
N GLY A 246 14.25 1.95 -1.19
CA GLY A 246 15.30 2.93 -0.86
C GLY A 246 14.71 4.21 -0.26
N PHE A 247 13.62 4.72 -0.83
CA PHE A 247 12.91 5.88 -0.27
C PHE A 247 12.34 5.61 1.12
N THR A 248 11.73 4.44 1.34
CA THR A 248 11.19 4.06 2.64
C THR A 248 12.31 3.92 3.68
N CYS A 249 13.44 3.31 3.33
CA CYS A 249 14.60 3.21 4.20
C CYS A 249 15.16 4.59 4.58
N ASP A 250 15.32 5.50 3.61
CA ASP A 250 15.74 6.88 3.88
C ASP A 250 14.79 7.59 4.86
N CYS A 251 13.48 7.33 4.75
CA CYS A 251 12.48 7.89 5.66
C CYS A 251 12.57 7.28 7.06
N VAL A 252 12.80 5.96 7.16
CA VAL A 252 12.99 5.25 8.44
C VAL A 252 14.23 5.77 9.16
N GLU A 253 15.38 5.85 8.47
CA GLU A 253 16.63 6.37 9.02
C GLU A 253 16.43 7.81 9.51
N LYS A 254 15.80 8.65 8.69
CA LYS A 254 15.51 10.04 9.06
C LYS A 254 14.61 10.17 10.27
N THR A 255 13.63 9.27 10.41
CA THR A 255 12.72 9.23 11.56
C THR A 255 13.44 8.74 12.81
N ALA A 256 14.34 7.78 12.66
CA ALA A 256 15.16 7.28 13.79
C ALA A 256 16.13 8.32 14.35
N GLU A 257 16.64 9.21 13.47
CA GLU A 257 17.50 10.33 13.86
C GLU A 257 16.74 11.53 14.47
N ALA A 258 15.44 11.64 14.18
CA ALA A 258 14.65 12.79 14.62
C ALA A 258 14.28 12.69 16.11
N ASP A 259 14.25 13.84 16.78
CA ASP A 259 13.73 13.98 18.15
C ASP A 259 12.19 14.01 18.17
N THR A 260 11.58 13.04 17.47
CA THR A 260 10.12 12.90 17.34
C THR A 260 9.72 11.49 17.71
N GLU A 261 8.67 11.33 18.51
CA GLU A 261 8.16 10.01 18.85
C GLU A 261 7.74 9.27 17.57
N ARG A 262 8.24 8.05 17.36
CA ARG A 262 8.01 7.23 16.16
C ARG A 262 6.55 6.98 15.84
N LYS A 263 5.69 7.02 16.87
CA LYS A 263 4.23 6.89 16.68
C LYS A 263 3.61 7.97 15.78
N TYR A 264 4.30 9.09 15.54
CA TYR A 264 3.83 10.11 14.58
C TYR A 264 4.12 9.76 13.13
N GLY A 265 4.60 8.55 12.84
CA GLY A 265 4.88 8.07 11.49
C GLY A 265 6.20 8.58 10.91
N LEU A 266 6.46 8.16 9.67
CA LEU A 266 7.74 8.43 9.00
C LEU A 266 7.92 9.91 8.61
N CYS A 267 9.10 10.46 8.88
CA CYS A 267 9.53 11.78 8.39
C CYS A 267 9.90 11.72 6.90
N PHE A 268 8.90 11.59 6.03
CA PHE A 268 9.12 11.43 4.58
C PHE A 268 9.32 12.76 3.86
N GLU A 269 8.82 13.87 4.38
CA GLU A 269 8.80 15.16 3.71
C GLU A 269 10.21 15.64 3.29
N PRO A 270 11.26 15.53 4.14
CA PRO A 270 12.61 15.92 3.75
C PRO A 270 13.22 15.03 2.66
N GLN A 271 12.72 13.81 2.47
CA GLN A 271 13.24 12.85 1.50
C GLN A 271 12.55 12.94 0.13
N LEU A 272 11.43 13.68 0.00
CA LEU A 272 10.67 13.80 -1.26
C LEU A 272 11.55 14.22 -2.45
N GLY A 273 12.54 15.10 -2.21
CA GLY A 273 13.45 15.52 -3.27
C GLY A 273 14.29 14.38 -3.88
N LYS A 274 14.62 13.34 -3.09
CA LYS A 274 15.31 12.13 -3.59
C LYS A 274 14.37 11.28 -4.44
N LEU A 275 13.15 11.05 -3.96
CA LEU A 275 12.14 10.28 -4.69
C LEU A 275 11.83 10.93 -6.06
N ILE A 276 11.58 12.25 -6.07
CA ILE A 276 11.29 12.99 -7.31
C ILE A 276 12.42 12.81 -8.35
N LYS A 277 13.67 12.79 -7.92
CA LYS A 277 14.81 12.55 -8.81
C LYS A 277 14.86 11.10 -9.31
N ALA A 278 14.52 10.14 -8.45
CA ALA A 278 14.58 8.72 -8.78
C ALA A 278 13.47 8.30 -9.77
N VAL A 279 12.28 8.92 -9.69
CA VAL A 279 11.15 8.58 -10.57
C VAL A 279 11.19 9.31 -11.93
N LYS A 280 11.96 10.36 -12.04
CA LYS A 280 12.26 11.04 -13.35
C LYS A 280 13.28 10.25 -14.14
#